data_62e89c49be6e16136d9114b11eb3d307
#
_entry.id   62e89c49be6e16136d9114b11eb3d307
#
_cell.length_a   1.000
_cell.length_b   1.000
_cell.length_c   1.000
_cell.angle_alpha   90.00
_cell.angle_beta   90.00
_cell.angle_gamma   90.00
#
_symmetry.space_group_name_H-M   'P 1'
#
loop_
_entity.id
_entity.type
_entity.pdbx_description
1 polymer ?
#
loop_
_entity_poly.entity_id
_entity_poly.type
_entity_poly.pdbx_seq_one_letter_code
_entity_poly.pdbx_strand_id
1 'polypeptide(L)'
;MEIREIQTEQELHAVLELCYCILGEDNSETYGYDAWRRRLANGEPLVYGKKDGRVVSAVLGREESGESLVIGFVVCAEEYRRQGITSALMEYFENIARQKAYKYITLGSKEDAFYERCGYKVIFQVHGQNIYQKLL
;
A
#
# COMPACT_ATOMS: atom_id res chain seq x y z
N MET A 1 -5.34 17.37 -3.72
CA MET A 1 -5.30 15.90 -3.91
C MET A 1 -6.31 15.25 -3.00
N GLU A 2 -6.96 14.21 -3.48
CA GLU A 2 -7.97 13.47 -2.74
C GLU A 2 -7.42 12.08 -2.39
N ILE A 3 -7.49 11.71 -1.12
CA ILE A 3 -7.07 10.38 -0.65
C ILE A 3 -8.32 9.63 -0.21
N ARG A 4 -8.45 8.39 -0.68
CA ARG A 4 -9.64 7.56 -0.42
C ARG A 4 -9.26 6.12 -0.13
N GLU A 5 -10.13 5.45 0.62
CA GLU A 5 -10.14 3.99 0.70
C GLU A 5 -10.88 3.46 -0.55
N ILE A 6 -10.36 2.38 -1.15
CA ILE A 6 -11.03 1.72 -2.27
C ILE A 6 -12.31 1.05 -1.75
N GLN A 7 -13.45 1.32 -2.40
CA GLN A 7 -14.74 0.78 -2.00
C GLN A 7 -15.43 -0.03 -3.10
N THR A 8 -15.02 0.14 -4.36
CA THR A 8 -15.65 -0.52 -5.50
C THR A 8 -14.64 -1.28 -6.34
N GLU A 9 -15.11 -2.29 -7.07
CA GLU A 9 -14.25 -3.01 -8.02
C GLU A 9 -13.76 -2.09 -9.15
N GLN A 10 -14.55 -1.10 -9.53
CA GLN A 10 -14.15 -0.14 -10.55
C GLN A 10 -12.95 0.69 -10.09
N GLU A 11 -12.99 1.18 -8.84
CA GLU A 11 -11.84 1.87 -8.24
C GLU A 11 -10.63 0.95 -8.16
N LEU A 12 -10.83 -0.30 -7.75
CA LEU A 12 -9.75 -1.29 -7.65
C LEU A 12 -9.10 -1.51 -9.02
N HIS A 13 -9.87 -1.62 -10.09
CA HIS A 13 -9.34 -1.76 -11.44
C HIS A 13 -8.43 -0.59 -11.82
N ALA A 14 -8.88 0.63 -11.58
CA ALA A 14 -8.09 1.83 -11.91
C ALA A 14 -6.79 1.88 -11.10
N VAL A 15 -6.83 1.51 -9.84
CA VAL A 15 -5.65 1.49 -8.97
C VAL A 15 -4.68 0.40 -9.39
N LEU A 16 -5.16 -0.81 -9.68
CA LEU A 16 -4.28 -1.91 -10.10
C LEU A 16 -3.67 -1.64 -11.47
N GLU A 17 -4.37 -0.97 -12.36
CA GLU A 17 -3.81 -0.54 -13.65
C GLU A 17 -2.56 0.32 -13.42
N LEU A 18 -2.62 1.28 -12.49
CA LEU A 18 -1.44 2.06 -12.11
C LEU A 18 -0.34 1.19 -11.52
N CYS A 19 -0.68 0.31 -10.58
CA CYS A 19 0.29 -0.56 -9.92
C CYS A 19 1.03 -1.44 -10.93
N TYR A 20 0.31 -2.08 -11.82
CA TYR A 20 0.91 -2.98 -12.80
C TYR A 20 1.67 -2.22 -13.90
N CYS A 21 1.26 -1.01 -14.21
CA CYS A 21 2.02 -0.14 -15.12
C CYS A 21 3.42 0.17 -14.56
N ILE A 22 3.52 0.41 -13.27
CA ILE A 22 4.78 0.80 -12.61
C ILE A 22 5.62 -0.43 -12.24
N LEU A 23 4.99 -1.47 -11.69
CA LEU A 23 5.68 -2.62 -11.10
C LEU A 23 5.68 -3.87 -11.99
N GLY A 24 4.98 -3.82 -13.12
CA GLY A 24 4.78 -4.98 -13.98
C GLY A 24 3.53 -5.77 -13.61
N GLU A 25 2.97 -6.46 -14.60
CA GLU A 25 1.78 -7.29 -14.41
C GLU A 25 2.12 -8.49 -13.51
N ASP A 26 1.26 -8.77 -12.55
CA ASP A 26 1.41 -9.88 -11.64
C ASP A 26 0.12 -10.72 -11.64
N ASN A 27 0.25 -11.97 -12.05
CA ASN A 27 -0.86 -12.92 -12.11
C ASN A 27 -0.75 -14.00 -11.04
N SER A 28 0.08 -13.76 -10.01
CA SER A 28 0.22 -14.70 -8.90
C SER A 28 -1.05 -14.80 -8.07
N GLU A 29 -1.14 -15.86 -7.27
CA GLU A 29 -2.25 -16.01 -6.31
C GLU A 29 -2.21 -14.95 -5.22
N THR A 30 -1.05 -14.33 -4.98
CA THR A 30 -0.86 -13.33 -3.93
C THR A 30 -1.14 -11.90 -4.40
N TYR A 31 -0.72 -11.54 -5.61
CA TYR A 31 -0.78 -10.17 -6.11
C TYR A 31 -1.54 -10.00 -7.41
N GLY A 32 -2.20 -11.03 -7.90
CA GLY A 32 -3.08 -10.94 -9.06
C GLY A 32 -4.39 -10.25 -8.74
N TYR A 33 -5.13 -9.89 -9.76
CA TYR A 33 -6.40 -9.18 -9.63
C TYR A 33 -7.40 -9.87 -8.68
N ASP A 34 -7.53 -11.20 -8.82
CA ASP A 34 -8.48 -11.94 -7.99
C ASP A 34 -8.12 -11.88 -6.49
N ALA A 35 -6.83 -11.88 -6.17
CA ALA A 35 -6.38 -11.75 -4.79
C ALA A 35 -6.78 -10.39 -4.20
N TRP A 36 -6.57 -9.32 -4.95
CA TRP A 36 -6.93 -7.97 -4.49
C TRP A 36 -8.45 -7.80 -4.38
N ARG A 37 -9.20 -8.38 -5.29
CA ARG A 37 -10.66 -8.36 -5.22
C ARG A 37 -11.18 -9.05 -3.96
N ARG A 38 -10.60 -10.18 -3.58
CA ARG A 38 -10.95 -10.87 -2.33
C ARG A 38 -10.62 -10.01 -1.11
N ARG A 39 -9.49 -9.32 -1.13
CA ARG A 39 -9.11 -8.42 -0.03
C ARG A 39 -10.04 -7.23 0.09
N LEU A 40 -10.46 -6.67 -1.04
CA LEU A 40 -11.47 -5.62 -1.05
C LEU A 40 -12.76 -6.10 -0.38
N ALA A 41 -13.25 -7.28 -0.78
CA ALA A 41 -14.46 -7.86 -0.20
C ALA A 41 -14.30 -8.16 1.30
N ASN A 42 -13.08 -8.48 1.73
CA ASN A 42 -12.77 -8.74 3.15
C ASN A 42 -12.60 -7.46 3.98
N GLY A 43 -12.64 -6.29 3.36
CA GLY A 43 -12.49 -5.02 4.06
C GLY A 43 -11.06 -4.70 4.49
N GLU A 44 -10.05 -5.29 3.86
CA GLU A 44 -8.66 -4.98 4.14
C GLU A 44 -8.31 -3.57 3.67
N PRO A 45 -7.35 -2.89 4.31
CA PRO A 45 -7.01 -1.51 3.95
C PRO A 45 -6.38 -1.41 2.57
N LEU A 46 -7.05 -0.71 1.66
CA LEU A 46 -6.58 -0.44 0.30
C LEU A 46 -6.86 1.04 0.04
N VAL A 47 -5.81 1.84 -0.11
CA VAL A 47 -5.96 3.29 -0.26
C VAL A 47 -5.32 3.81 -1.53
N TYR A 48 -5.84 4.90 -2.05
CA TYR A 48 -5.29 5.53 -3.24
C TYR A 48 -5.41 7.05 -3.18
N GLY A 49 -4.57 7.71 -3.96
CA GLY A 49 -4.63 9.15 -4.15
C GLY A 49 -5.08 9.49 -5.56
N LYS A 50 -5.96 10.49 -5.66
CA LYS A 50 -6.47 10.99 -6.92
C LYS A 50 -6.11 12.47 -7.05
N LYS A 51 -5.56 12.84 -8.20
CA LYS A 51 -5.17 14.21 -8.50
C LYS A 51 -5.37 14.46 -9.98
N ASP A 52 -5.86 15.65 -10.33
CA ASP A 52 -6.12 16.02 -11.72
C ASP A 52 -7.04 15.00 -12.43
N GLY A 53 -8.02 14.47 -11.70
CA GLY A 53 -9.00 13.55 -12.24
C GLY A 53 -8.50 12.12 -12.45
N ARG A 54 -7.30 11.75 -11.99
CA ARG A 54 -6.72 10.42 -12.21
C ARG A 54 -6.13 9.84 -10.93
N VAL A 55 -6.05 8.51 -10.89
CA VAL A 55 -5.34 7.79 -9.83
C VAL A 55 -3.83 8.00 -10.04
N VAL A 56 -3.14 8.53 -9.03
CA VAL A 56 -1.72 8.87 -9.12
C VAL A 56 -0.85 8.13 -8.11
N SER A 57 -1.44 7.54 -7.08
CA SER A 57 -0.68 6.83 -6.05
C SER A 57 -1.57 5.80 -5.36
N ALA A 58 -0.96 4.78 -4.77
CA ALA A 58 -1.68 3.76 -4.02
C ALA A 58 -0.80 3.13 -2.95
N VAL A 59 -1.45 2.72 -1.86
CA VAL A 59 -0.87 1.86 -0.82
C VAL A 59 -1.87 0.74 -0.58
N LEU A 60 -1.48 -0.48 -0.91
CA LEU A 60 -2.33 -1.65 -0.82
C LEU A 60 -1.73 -2.63 0.19
N GLY A 61 -2.47 -2.89 1.25
CA GLY A 61 -2.10 -3.85 2.28
C GLY A 61 -2.85 -5.16 2.14
N ARG A 62 -2.30 -6.19 2.75
CA ARG A 62 -2.98 -7.48 2.90
C ARG A 62 -2.89 -7.95 4.33
N GLU A 63 -3.94 -8.57 4.79
CA GLU A 63 -3.94 -9.17 6.12
C GLU A 63 -3.03 -10.39 6.14
N GLU A 64 -2.10 -10.43 7.10
CA GLU A 64 -1.26 -11.60 7.35
C GLU A 64 -1.83 -12.42 8.50
N SER A 65 -2.37 -11.72 9.50
CA SER A 65 -3.10 -12.33 10.62
C SER A 65 -4.18 -11.35 11.06
N GLY A 66 -5.04 -11.73 11.98
CA GLY A 66 -6.06 -10.83 12.51
C GLY A 66 -5.51 -9.56 13.16
N GLU A 67 -4.21 -9.47 13.40
CA GLU A 67 -3.55 -8.34 14.07
C GLU A 67 -2.55 -7.60 13.19
N SER A 68 -2.17 -8.16 12.04
CA SER A 68 -1.06 -7.62 11.25
C SER A 68 -1.38 -7.51 9.77
N LEU A 69 -0.80 -6.48 9.16
CA LEU A 69 -0.86 -6.23 7.73
C LEU A 69 0.54 -6.29 7.13
N VAL A 70 0.62 -6.76 5.88
CA VAL A 70 1.79 -6.59 5.04
C VAL A 70 1.42 -5.62 3.93
N ILE A 71 2.22 -4.59 3.71
CA ILE A 71 2.02 -3.71 2.57
C ILE A 71 2.61 -4.40 1.33
N GLY A 72 1.76 -4.64 0.35
CA GLY A 72 2.15 -5.31 -0.90
C GLY A 72 2.54 -4.34 -2.01
N PHE A 73 1.82 -3.24 -2.14
CA PHE A 73 2.10 -2.22 -3.17
C PHE A 73 2.16 -0.85 -2.56
N VAL A 74 3.24 -0.12 -2.88
CA VAL A 74 3.37 1.31 -2.66
C VAL A 74 3.82 1.90 -3.99
N VAL A 75 2.96 2.65 -4.64
CA VAL A 75 3.27 3.23 -5.96
C VAL A 75 2.90 4.71 -6.02
N CYS A 76 3.66 5.44 -6.83
CA CYS A 76 3.34 6.82 -7.18
C CYS A 76 3.72 7.05 -8.65
N ALA A 77 2.82 7.62 -9.42
CA ALA A 77 3.09 7.97 -10.81
C ALA A 77 4.27 8.95 -10.87
N GLU A 78 5.15 8.75 -11.84
CA GLU A 78 6.43 9.46 -11.92
C GLU A 78 6.28 10.98 -11.87
N GLU A 79 5.33 11.54 -12.61
CA GLU A 79 5.10 12.98 -12.68
C GLU A 79 4.56 13.59 -11.38
N TYR A 80 4.16 12.76 -10.43
CA TYR A 80 3.63 13.21 -9.14
C TYR A 80 4.57 12.89 -7.96
N ARG A 81 5.76 12.36 -8.24
CA ARG A 81 6.74 12.04 -7.19
C ARG A 81 7.33 13.31 -6.57
N ARG A 82 7.88 13.17 -5.37
CA ARG A 82 8.54 14.25 -4.61
C ARG A 82 7.61 15.39 -4.21
N GLN A 83 6.31 15.09 -4.07
CA GLN A 83 5.30 16.05 -3.63
C GLN A 83 4.69 15.70 -2.28
N GLY A 84 5.24 14.70 -1.58
CA GLY A 84 4.72 14.26 -0.29
C GLY A 84 3.47 13.38 -0.39
N ILE A 85 3.09 12.95 -1.57
CA ILE A 85 1.86 12.18 -1.79
C ILE A 85 1.94 10.81 -1.11
N THR A 86 3.05 10.09 -1.30
CA THR A 86 3.20 8.75 -0.72
C THR A 86 3.23 8.81 0.81
N SER A 87 3.88 9.80 1.39
CA SER A 87 3.87 10.00 2.84
C SER A 87 2.46 10.22 3.37
N ALA A 88 1.67 11.03 2.67
CA ALA A 88 0.28 11.30 3.05
C ALA A 88 -0.59 10.03 2.94
N LEU A 89 -0.39 9.22 1.90
CA LEU A 89 -1.09 7.95 1.75
C LEU A 89 -0.70 6.95 2.84
N MET A 90 0.58 6.87 3.18
CA MET A 90 1.04 6.00 4.26
C MET A 90 0.37 6.34 5.58
N GLU A 91 0.32 7.63 5.91
CA GLU A 91 -0.34 8.09 7.13
C GLU A 91 -1.84 7.77 7.13
N TYR A 92 -2.51 8.00 6.01
CA TYR A 92 -3.93 7.68 5.85
C TYR A 92 -4.17 6.17 5.99
N PHE A 93 -3.35 5.36 5.34
CA PHE A 93 -3.40 3.90 5.44
C PHE A 93 -3.24 3.43 6.89
N GLU A 94 -2.25 3.98 7.60
CA GLU A 94 -2.00 3.63 9.00
C GLU A 94 -3.17 3.98 9.90
N ASN A 95 -3.81 5.12 9.66
CA ASN A 95 -4.98 5.52 10.43
C ASN A 95 -6.16 4.58 10.20
N ILE A 96 -6.39 4.15 8.96
CA ILE A 96 -7.41 3.14 8.66
C ILE A 96 -7.07 1.81 9.34
N ALA A 97 -5.82 1.41 9.29
CA ALA A 97 -5.37 0.17 9.94
C ALA A 97 -5.62 0.21 11.45
N ARG A 98 -5.36 1.34 12.10
CA ARG A 98 -5.67 1.53 13.52
C ARG A 98 -7.16 1.41 13.81
N GLN A 99 -7.99 2.02 12.98
CA GLN A 99 -9.45 1.96 13.12
C GLN A 99 -9.97 0.53 12.97
N LYS A 100 -9.31 -0.28 12.16
CA LYS A 100 -9.66 -1.70 11.96
C LYS A 100 -8.98 -2.62 12.97
N ALA A 101 -8.34 -2.06 13.99
CA ALA A 101 -7.71 -2.76 15.11
C ALA A 101 -6.49 -3.63 14.73
N TYR A 102 -5.83 -3.35 13.62
CA TYR A 102 -4.53 -3.95 13.34
C TYR A 102 -3.47 -3.34 14.26
N LYS A 103 -2.52 -4.15 14.68
CA LYS A 103 -1.52 -3.74 15.69
C LYS A 103 -0.18 -3.39 15.10
N TYR A 104 0.17 -3.92 13.93
CA TYR A 104 1.43 -3.59 13.28
C TYR A 104 1.37 -3.86 11.78
N ILE A 105 2.30 -3.19 11.08
CA ILE A 105 2.46 -3.28 9.64
C ILE A 105 3.90 -3.72 9.36
N THR A 106 4.08 -4.65 8.41
CA THR A 106 5.39 -5.01 7.87
C THR A 106 5.44 -4.74 6.37
N LEU A 107 6.62 -4.48 5.86
CA LEU A 107 6.86 -4.37 4.43
C LEU A 107 8.34 -4.63 4.12
N GLY A 108 8.63 -5.06 2.89
CA GLY A 108 9.97 -5.21 2.39
C GLY A 108 10.30 -4.11 1.40
N SER A 109 11.48 -3.50 1.52
CA SER A 109 11.87 -2.42 0.61
C SER A 109 13.37 -2.19 0.60
N LYS A 110 13.84 -1.54 -0.48
CA LYS A 110 15.17 -0.95 -0.59
C LYS A 110 15.14 0.57 -0.40
N GLU A 111 13.98 1.16 -0.19
CA GLU A 111 13.76 2.60 -0.01
C GLU A 111 13.91 3.02 1.46
N ASP A 112 15.09 2.77 2.02
CA ASP A 112 15.34 2.84 3.46
C ASP A 112 15.02 4.21 4.08
N ALA A 113 15.54 5.29 3.48
CA ALA A 113 15.36 6.63 4.04
C ALA A 113 13.89 7.03 4.13
N PHE A 114 13.08 6.63 3.14
CA PHE A 114 11.65 6.95 3.11
C PHE A 114 10.92 6.29 4.28
N TYR A 115 11.10 4.97 4.45
CA TYR A 115 10.35 4.24 5.48
C TYR A 115 10.83 4.56 6.90
N GLU A 116 12.13 4.86 7.06
CA GLU A 116 12.64 5.33 8.35
C GLU A 116 11.98 6.65 8.75
N ARG A 117 11.83 7.59 7.80
CA ARG A 117 11.12 8.85 8.06
C ARG A 117 9.64 8.64 8.40
N CYS A 118 9.03 7.59 7.87
CA CYS A 118 7.65 7.23 8.20
C CYS A 118 7.53 6.52 9.56
N GLY A 119 8.64 6.29 10.26
CA GLY A 119 8.64 5.67 11.58
C GLY A 119 8.76 4.16 11.57
N TYR A 120 9.12 3.55 10.43
CA TYR A 120 9.35 2.12 10.32
C TYR A 120 10.76 1.77 10.77
N LYS A 121 10.91 0.60 11.36
CA LYS A 121 12.21 0.07 11.83
C LYS A 121 12.52 -1.24 11.15
N VAL A 122 13.80 -1.43 10.80
CA VAL A 122 14.27 -2.68 10.23
C VAL A 122 14.23 -3.77 11.31
N ILE A 123 13.59 -4.89 11.00
CA ILE A 123 13.55 -6.05 11.90
C ILE A 123 14.44 -7.19 11.42
N PHE A 124 14.64 -7.34 10.10
CA PHE A 124 15.62 -8.27 9.52
C PHE A 124 15.79 -7.98 8.03
N GLN A 125 16.72 -8.70 7.39
CA GLN A 125 16.99 -8.58 5.95
C GLN A 125 16.74 -9.90 5.25
N VAL A 126 16.15 -9.85 4.06
CA VAL A 126 15.87 -11.01 3.23
C VAL A 126 16.08 -10.64 1.77
N HIS A 127 16.89 -11.43 1.05
CA HIS A 127 17.12 -11.24 -0.39
C HIS A 127 17.52 -9.82 -0.79
N GLY A 128 18.39 -9.19 0.02
CA GLY A 128 18.88 -7.85 -0.27
C GLY A 128 17.91 -6.73 0.04
N GLN A 129 16.77 -7.03 0.66
CA GLN A 129 15.83 -6.04 1.14
C GLN A 129 15.85 -5.95 2.66
N ASN A 130 15.57 -4.77 3.18
CA ASN A 130 15.21 -4.61 4.59
C ASN A 130 13.73 -4.91 4.77
N ILE A 131 13.41 -5.65 5.82
CA ILE A 131 12.03 -5.85 6.25
C ILE A 131 11.77 -4.87 7.37
N TYR A 132 10.79 -4.03 7.18
CA TYR A 132 10.41 -2.96 8.09
C TYR A 132 9.15 -3.31 8.86
N GLN A 133 9.06 -2.80 10.07
CA GLN A 133 7.87 -2.93 10.89
C GLN A 133 7.54 -1.60 11.55
N LYS A 134 6.26 -1.30 11.65
CA LYS A 134 5.76 -0.18 12.45
C LYS A 134 4.63 -0.68 13.36
N LEU A 135 4.76 -0.38 14.64
CA LEU A 135 3.67 -0.62 15.60
C LEU A 135 2.64 0.50 15.49
N LEU A 136 1.38 0.14 15.50
CA LEU A 136 0.28 1.09 15.33
C LEU A 136 -0.31 1.60 16.66
#